data_09361cc28365c9b1fd3c08901348e11c
#
_entry.id   09361cc28365c9b1fd3c08901348e11c
#
_cell.length_a   1.000
_cell.length_b   1.000
_cell.length_c   1.000
_cell.angle_alpha   90.00
_cell.angle_beta   90.00
_cell.angle_gamma   90.00
#
_symmetry.space_group_name_H-M   'P 1'
#
loop_
_entity.id
_entity.type
_entity.pdbx_description
1 polymer ?
#
loop_
_entity_poly.entity_id
_entity_poly.type
_entity_poly.pdbx_seq_one_letter_code
_entity_poly.pdbx_strand_id
1 'polypeptide(L)'
;MRVAVIGAGSWGTALALVLAEAGHEVVLWARTPEVARAINEEHRNPRYLSDYRLPSAIRATADYACACEGAEAVVIVTPSAALRSVAADLRKLVAPATPIVICSKGVEEKTGLLPIDTFAAELGNAGRMAVLSGPTHAEEVICRKPSAAVVASADEGTALFFRDLFATRFFRTYTSDDPVGVELCAAFKNVIAIAVGISYGMGFGDNTAAMLITRGLAEMSRMVVAAGGEALTCMGLGGAGDMVVTCMSQHSRNRRFGEQYVARGLTLDDFTTQTHMVVEGAIACKTLATLEARYGVDLPLTDTVRSVVWEGVNPREAAAALIDRPLKSEFY
;
A
#
# COMPACT_ATOMS: atom_id res chain seq x y z
N MET A 1 22.97 10.29 4.37
CA MET A 1 22.43 9.51 5.50
C MET A 1 22.45 8.04 5.13
N ARG A 2 22.57 7.15 6.13
CA ARG A 2 22.40 5.71 5.96
C ARG A 2 20.95 5.31 6.24
N VAL A 3 20.29 4.70 5.25
CA VAL A 3 18.87 4.36 5.32
C VAL A 3 18.69 2.85 5.17
N ALA A 4 18.00 2.23 6.14
CA ALA A 4 17.61 0.83 6.07
C ALA A 4 16.25 0.71 5.35
N VAL A 5 16.17 -0.07 4.28
CA VAL A 5 14.91 -0.41 3.60
C VAL A 5 14.57 -1.86 3.87
N ILE A 6 13.48 -2.10 4.59
CA ILE A 6 13.07 -3.43 5.02
C ILE A 6 12.03 -4.00 4.06
N GLY A 7 12.50 -4.81 3.11
CA GLY A 7 11.68 -5.46 2.09
C GLY A 7 12.14 -5.18 0.66
N ALA A 8 12.68 -6.18 -0.01
CA ALA A 8 13.18 -6.13 -1.39
C ALA A 8 12.13 -6.61 -2.42
N GLY A 9 10.86 -6.24 -2.24
CA GLY A 9 9.81 -6.38 -3.26
C GLY A 9 9.94 -5.31 -4.34
N SER A 10 8.99 -5.26 -5.31
CA SER A 10 8.99 -4.22 -6.36
C SER A 10 9.04 -2.82 -5.76
N TRP A 11 8.17 -2.53 -4.79
CA TRP A 11 8.09 -1.20 -4.18
C TRP A 11 9.33 -0.87 -3.35
N GLY A 12 9.84 -1.80 -2.55
CA GLY A 12 11.08 -1.56 -1.78
C GLY A 12 12.30 -1.35 -2.67
N THR A 13 12.40 -2.07 -3.79
CA THR A 13 13.46 -1.87 -4.78
C THR A 13 13.36 -0.50 -5.44
N ALA A 14 12.15 -0.05 -5.78
CA ALA A 14 11.93 1.28 -6.36
C ALA A 14 12.22 2.41 -5.37
N LEU A 15 11.82 2.27 -4.09
CA LEU A 15 12.15 3.24 -3.05
C LEU A 15 13.65 3.28 -2.72
N ALA A 16 14.33 2.14 -2.77
CA ALA A 16 15.79 2.10 -2.64
C ALA A 16 16.46 2.93 -3.74
N LEU A 17 15.95 2.87 -5.00
CA LEU A 17 16.42 3.76 -6.08
C LEU A 17 16.16 5.22 -5.75
N VAL A 18 14.94 5.59 -5.31
CA VAL A 18 14.60 6.99 -4.97
C VAL A 18 15.56 7.54 -3.92
N LEU A 19 15.82 6.78 -2.86
CA LEU A 19 16.73 7.16 -1.78
C LEU A 19 18.19 7.29 -2.26
N ALA A 20 18.66 6.37 -3.09
CA ALA A 20 20.00 6.45 -3.66
C ALA A 20 20.16 7.67 -4.59
N GLU A 21 19.15 8.00 -5.38
CA GLU A 21 19.11 9.20 -6.25
C GLU A 21 19.01 10.51 -5.42
N ALA A 22 18.43 10.44 -4.21
CA ALA A 22 18.45 11.54 -3.24
C ALA A 22 19.81 11.69 -2.53
N GLY A 23 20.79 10.84 -2.84
CA GLY A 23 22.15 10.92 -2.30
C GLY A 23 22.36 10.17 -0.97
N HIS A 24 21.52 9.20 -0.66
CA HIS A 24 21.61 8.40 0.56
C HIS A 24 22.35 7.07 0.31
N GLU A 25 23.03 6.56 1.34
CA GLU A 25 23.51 5.18 1.40
C GLU A 25 22.35 4.28 1.79
N VAL A 26 22.03 3.29 0.96
CA VAL A 26 20.86 2.44 1.16
C VAL A 26 21.28 1.01 1.46
N VAL A 27 20.79 0.46 2.57
CA VAL A 27 20.91 -0.97 2.88
C VAL A 27 19.53 -1.61 2.78
N LEU A 28 19.34 -2.41 1.72
CA LEU A 28 18.09 -3.09 1.41
C LEU A 28 18.06 -4.48 2.01
N TRP A 29 17.14 -4.72 2.95
CA TRP A 29 16.93 -6.06 3.47
C TRP A 29 16.12 -6.92 2.51
N ALA A 30 16.66 -8.07 2.12
CA ALA A 30 15.99 -9.05 1.27
C ALA A 30 15.83 -10.37 2.04
N ARG A 31 14.62 -10.92 2.07
CA ARG A 31 14.32 -12.17 2.79
C ARG A 31 15.19 -13.37 2.39
N THR A 32 15.65 -13.38 1.15
CA THR A 32 16.46 -14.49 0.61
C THR A 32 17.89 -14.04 0.31
N PRO A 33 18.93 -14.76 0.79
CA PRO A 33 20.33 -14.41 0.55
C PRO A 33 20.71 -14.29 -0.93
N GLU A 34 20.06 -15.07 -1.80
CA GLU A 34 20.29 -15.05 -3.24
C GLU A 34 19.92 -13.69 -3.86
N VAL A 35 18.82 -13.10 -3.41
CA VAL A 35 18.40 -11.76 -3.87
C VAL A 35 19.39 -10.70 -3.39
N ALA A 36 19.84 -10.79 -2.13
CA ALA A 36 20.82 -9.85 -1.58
C ALA A 36 22.15 -9.94 -2.35
N ARG A 37 22.64 -11.15 -2.65
CA ARG A 37 23.84 -11.38 -3.42
C ARG A 37 23.74 -10.80 -4.83
N ALA A 38 22.66 -11.09 -5.56
CA ALA A 38 22.45 -10.57 -6.91
C ALA A 38 22.41 -9.04 -6.95
N ILE A 39 21.78 -8.40 -5.95
CA ILE A 39 21.77 -6.92 -5.84
C ILE A 39 23.20 -6.40 -5.65
N ASN A 40 24.04 -7.04 -4.82
CA ASN A 40 25.39 -6.60 -4.55
C ASN A 40 26.37 -6.84 -5.71
N GLU A 41 26.26 -7.98 -6.40
CA GLU A 41 27.20 -8.40 -7.44
C GLU A 41 26.78 -7.95 -8.83
N GLU A 42 25.48 -8.06 -9.16
CA GLU A 42 24.93 -7.80 -10.48
C GLU A 42 24.23 -6.44 -10.58
N HIS A 43 24.01 -5.76 -9.44
CA HIS A 43 23.23 -4.53 -9.34
C HIS A 43 21.81 -4.69 -9.91
N ARG A 44 21.16 -5.82 -9.65
CA ARG A 44 19.82 -6.15 -10.12
C ARG A 44 19.05 -6.93 -9.06
N ASN A 45 17.75 -6.70 -8.98
CA ASN A 45 16.86 -7.57 -8.22
C ASN A 45 16.30 -8.64 -9.16
N PRO A 46 16.71 -9.92 -9.03
CA PRO A 46 16.36 -10.96 -10.00
C PRO A 46 14.87 -11.36 -9.97
N ARG A 47 14.16 -11.02 -8.88
CA ARG A 47 12.73 -11.38 -8.71
C ARG A 47 11.78 -10.25 -9.05
N TYR A 48 12.23 -9.01 -8.88
CA TYR A 48 11.37 -7.83 -9.02
C TYR A 48 12.09 -6.73 -9.78
N LEU A 49 11.48 -6.24 -10.84
CA LEU A 49 12.04 -5.17 -11.67
C LEU A 49 13.43 -5.56 -12.24
N SER A 50 13.57 -6.82 -12.66
CA SER A 50 14.86 -7.46 -13.06
C SER A 50 15.56 -6.76 -14.23
N ASP A 51 14.81 -6.04 -15.07
CA ASP A 51 15.34 -5.36 -16.25
C ASP A 51 16.10 -4.06 -15.90
N TYR A 52 15.99 -3.61 -14.63
CA TYR A 52 16.56 -2.33 -14.21
C TYR A 52 17.84 -2.52 -13.40
N ARG A 53 18.86 -1.74 -13.76
CA ARG A 53 20.11 -1.70 -13.01
C ARG A 53 19.99 -0.72 -11.85
N LEU A 54 20.36 -1.18 -10.66
CA LEU A 54 20.37 -0.41 -9.43
C LEU A 54 21.70 0.35 -9.26
N PRO A 55 21.69 1.56 -8.67
CA PRO A 55 22.90 2.27 -8.29
C PRO A 55 23.79 1.47 -7.32
N SER A 56 25.11 1.65 -7.41
CA SER A 56 26.07 1.01 -6.49
C SER A 56 25.98 1.52 -5.04
N ALA A 57 25.29 2.63 -4.81
CA ALA A 57 24.96 3.12 -3.47
C ALA A 57 23.94 2.24 -2.72
N ILE A 58 23.28 1.30 -3.42
CA ILE A 58 22.37 0.32 -2.84
C ILE A 58 23.15 -0.96 -2.56
N ARG A 59 23.23 -1.33 -1.28
CA ARG A 59 23.70 -2.63 -0.82
C ARG A 59 22.53 -3.44 -0.31
N ALA A 60 22.65 -4.77 -0.29
CA ALA A 60 21.60 -5.64 0.20
C ALA A 60 22.14 -6.68 1.18
N THR A 61 21.29 -7.09 2.11
CA THR A 61 21.60 -8.15 3.08
C THR A 61 20.34 -8.95 3.41
N ALA A 62 20.51 -10.18 3.87
CA ALA A 62 19.42 -11.01 4.40
C ALA A 62 19.34 -10.97 5.94
N ASP A 63 20.23 -10.23 6.59
CA ASP A 63 20.27 -10.07 8.05
C ASP A 63 19.69 -8.71 8.46
N TYR A 64 18.72 -8.72 9.37
CA TYR A 64 18.10 -7.50 9.92
C TYR A 64 19.11 -6.65 10.71
N ALA A 65 19.99 -7.27 11.49
CA ALA A 65 20.97 -6.55 12.27
C ALA A 65 21.93 -5.77 11.36
N CYS A 66 22.43 -6.42 10.32
CA CYS A 66 23.28 -5.78 9.32
C CYS A 66 22.55 -4.66 8.55
N ALA A 67 21.25 -4.84 8.24
CA ALA A 67 20.46 -3.82 7.57
C ALA A 67 20.26 -2.57 8.43
N CYS A 68 20.06 -2.75 9.74
CA CYS A 68 19.76 -1.68 10.68
C CYS A 68 21.01 -1.05 11.33
N GLU A 69 22.19 -1.65 11.17
CA GLU A 69 23.42 -1.14 11.76
C GLU A 69 23.75 0.28 11.29
N GLY A 70 23.76 1.23 12.24
CA GLY A 70 24.03 2.64 11.95
C GLY A 70 22.94 3.34 11.10
N ALA A 71 21.75 2.76 10.98
CA ALA A 71 20.67 3.37 10.23
C ALA A 71 20.16 4.63 10.92
N GLU A 72 20.11 5.73 10.18
CA GLU A 72 19.58 7.03 10.62
C GLU A 72 18.09 7.18 10.31
N ALA A 73 17.56 6.32 9.43
CA ALA A 73 16.14 6.19 9.11
C ALA A 73 15.81 4.75 8.68
N VAL A 74 14.57 4.31 8.92
CA VAL A 74 14.09 2.98 8.51
C VAL A 74 12.84 3.12 7.64
N VAL A 75 12.82 2.43 6.51
CA VAL A 75 11.73 2.39 5.54
C VAL A 75 11.14 0.98 5.48
N ILE A 76 9.90 0.81 5.89
CA ILE A 76 9.22 -0.48 5.97
C ILE A 76 8.39 -0.72 4.71
N VAL A 77 8.73 -1.77 3.95
CA VAL A 77 8.08 -2.11 2.66
C VAL A 77 7.74 -3.61 2.60
N THR A 78 7.42 -4.20 3.73
CA THR A 78 7.01 -5.60 3.84
C THR A 78 5.49 -5.74 3.61
N PRO A 79 4.97 -6.94 3.27
CA PRO A 79 3.52 -7.17 3.25
C PRO A 79 2.88 -6.84 4.60
N SER A 80 1.63 -6.34 4.58
CA SER A 80 0.91 -5.91 5.79
C SER A 80 0.80 -7.02 6.86
N ALA A 81 0.61 -8.26 6.43
CA ALA A 81 0.55 -9.42 7.33
C ALA A 81 1.84 -9.66 8.13
N ALA A 82 2.98 -9.11 7.70
CA ALA A 82 4.27 -9.26 8.38
C ALA A 82 4.62 -8.08 9.30
N LEU A 83 3.82 -7.01 9.32
CA LEU A 83 4.19 -5.76 10.01
C LEU A 83 4.51 -5.96 11.48
N ARG A 84 3.67 -6.68 12.23
CA ARG A 84 3.89 -6.94 13.66
C ARG A 84 5.17 -7.72 13.93
N SER A 85 5.43 -8.79 13.17
CA SER A 85 6.66 -9.57 13.34
C SER A 85 7.90 -8.76 12.99
N VAL A 86 7.83 -7.95 11.93
CA VAL A 86 8.92 -7.04 11.55
C VAL A 86 9.16 -5.99 12.65
N ALA A 87 8.11 -5.41 13.21
CA ALA A 87 8.23 -4.46 14.31
C ALA A 87 8.89 -5.10 15.55
N ALA A 88 8.48 -6.32 15.91
CA ALA A 88 9.07 -7.08 17.03
C ALA A 88 10.57 -7.39 16.79
N ASP A 89 10.95 -7.77 15.58
CA ASP A 89 12.35 -8.02 15.21
C ASP A 89 13.19 -6.73 15.28
N LEU A 90 12.65 -5.61 14.79
CA LEU A 90 13.34 -4.32 14.77
C LEU A 90 13.48 -3.67 16.15
N ARG A 91 12.64 -4.02 17.10
CA ARG A 91 12.59 -3.43 18.45
C ARG A 91 13.96 -3.39 19.13
N LYS A 92 14.80 -4.40 18.92
CA LYS A 92 16.13 -4.51 19.52
C LYS A 92 17.26 -3.94 18.67
N LEU A 93 16.97 -3.65 17.39
CA LEU A 93 17.96 -3.30 16.38
C LEU A 93 17.94 -1.80 16.04
N VAL A 94 16.83 -1.14 16.31
CA VAL A 94 16.64 0.27 15.96
C VAL A 94 16.61 1.12 17.22
N ALA A 95 17.41 2.19 17.24
CA ALA A 95 17.44 3.11 18.37
C ALA A 95 16.06 3.77 18.61
N PRO A 96 15.67 4.06 19.86
CA PRO A 96 14.37 4.65 20.18
C PRO A 96 14.05 5.96 19.46
N ALA A 97 15.05 6.73 19.07
CA ALA A 97 14.89 8.01 18.36
C ALA A 97 14.91 7.89 16.84
N THR A 98 15.27 6.73 16.27
CA THR A 98 15.35 6.57 14.81
C THR A 98 13.97 6.69 14.17
N PRO A 99 13.79 7.61 13.20
CA PRO A 99 12.52 7.78 12.52
C PRO A 99 12.21 6.58 11.59
N ILE A 100 10.94 6.20 11.53
CA ILE A 100 10.46 5.06 10.75
C ILE A 100 9.33 5.52 9.83
N VAL A 101 9.43 5.20 8.53
CA VAL A 101 8.31 5.37 7.60
C VAL A 101 7.78 4.03 7.14
N ILE A 102 6.46 3.87 7.18
CA ILE A 102 5.77 2.65 6.78
C ILE A 102 5.15 2.89 5.40
N CYS A 103 5.58 2.10 4.42
CA CYS A 103 5.11 2.14 3.04
C CYS A 103 4.24 0.93 2.69
N SER A 104 4.02 0.05 3.68
CA SER A 104 3.11 -1.09 3.58
C SER A 104 1.66 -0.61 3.64
N LYS A 105 0.77 -1.28 2.93
CA LYS A 105 -0.63 -0.86 2.78
C LYS A 105 -1.55 -1.96 3.33
N GLY A 106 -2.49 -1.59 4.18
CA GLY A 106 -3.47 -2.53 4.73
C GLY A 106 -3.70 -2.34 6.23
N VAL A 107 -4.55 -3.18 6.78
CA VAL A 107 -4.98 -3.19 8.19
C VAL A 107 -4.63 -4.55 8.77
N GLU A 108 -4.20 -4.62 10.01
CA GLU A 108 -3.89 -5.90 10.66
C GLU A 108 -5.16 -6.73 10.86
N GLU A 109 -5.17 -7.96 10.34
CA GLU A 109 -6.38 -8.79 10.25
C GLU A 109 -6.98 -9.12 11.63
N LYS A 110 -6.14 -9.42 12.63
CA LYS A 110 -6.62 -9.87 13.95
C LYS A 110 -7.14 -8.76 14.84
N THR A 111 -6.53 -7.57 14.77
CA THR A 111 -6.79 -6.48 15.71
C THR A 111 -7.51 -5.31 15.06
N GLY A 112 -7.47 -5.18 13.73
CA GLY A 112 -7.92 -4.00 13.02
C GLY A 112 -7.04 -2.77 13.28
N LEU A 113 -5.78 -2.94 13.71
CA LEU A 113 -4.85 -1.85 13.89
C LEU A 113 -4.31 -1.38 12.53
N LEU A 114 -4.12 -0.08 12.42
CA LEU A 114 -3.43 0.53 11.30
C LEU A 114 -1.91 0.30 11.41
N PRO A 115 -1.15 0.43 10.32
CA PRO A 115 0.29 0.17 10.31
C PRO A 115 1.08 0.91 11.38
N ILE A 116 0.86 2.22 11.57
CA ILE A 116 1.53 2.99 12.64
C ILE A 116 1.18 2.41 14.02
N ASP A 117 -0.09 2.13 14.28
CA ASP A 117 -0.52 1.59 15.58
C ASP A 117 0.05 0.18 15.82
N THR A 118 0.14 -0.64 14.77
CA THR A 118 0.77 -1.96 14.84
C THR A 118 2.25 -1.85 15.23
N PHE A 119 2.97 -0.90 14.64
CA PHE A 119 4.37 -0.63 14.97
C PHE A 119 4.52 -0.02 16.36
N ALA A 120 3.68 0.94 16.72
CA ALA A 120 3.69 1.60 18.02
C ALA A 120 3.40 0.62 19.18
N ALA A 121 2.54 -0.36 18.97
CA ALA A 121 2.27 -1.43 19.94
C ALA A 121 3.54 -2.25 20.28
N GLU A 122 4.47 -2.40 19.33
CA GLU A 122 5.72 -3.14 19.54
C GLU A 122 6.90 -2.23 19.95
N LEU A 123 7.02 -1.02 19.38
CA LEU A 123 8.15 -0.13 19.59
C LEU A 123 7.89 1.03 20.56
N GLY A 124 6.63 1.32 20.86
CA GLY A 124 6.21 2.25 21.91
C GLY A 124 6.06 3.72 21.52
N ASN A 125 6.70 4.22 20.47
CA ASN A 125 6.65 5.65 20.11
C ASN A 125 6.08 5.87 18.72
N ALA A 126 4.80 6.27 18.62
CA ALA A 126 4.14 6.61 17.37
C ALA A 126 4.62 7.95 16.77
N GLY A 127 5.05 8.90 17.59
CA GLY A 127 5.46 10.24 17.14
C GLY A 127 6.67 10.25 16.19
N ARG A 128 7.52 9.22 16.22
CA ARG A 128 8.64 9.07 15.28
C ARG A 128 8.28 8.33 13.99
N MET A 129 7.01 8.00 13.79
CA MET A 129 6.54 7.20 12.67
C MET A 129 5.77 8.05 11.68
N ALA A 130 5.96 7.72 10.40
CA ALA A 130 5.20 8.27 9.29
C ALA A 130 4.70 7.16 8.38
N VAL A 131 3.74 7.48 7.53
CA VAL A 131 3.35 6.63 6.39
C VAL A 131 3.65 7.32 5.08
N LEU A 132 3.95 6.56 4.03
CA LEU A 132 4.13 7.06 2.67
C LEU A 132 3.15 6.34 1.75
N SER A 133 2.31 7.13 1.06
CA SER A 133 1.35 6.61 0.08
C SER A 133 1.18 7.59 -1.08
N GLY A 134 0.63 7.10 -2.21
CA GLY A 134 0.38 7.94 -3.39
C GLY A 134 0.38 7.14 -4.70
N PRO A 135 0.10 7.80 -5.84
CA PRO A 135 0.11 7.21 -7.16
C PRO A 135 1.53 6.88 -7.63
N THR A 136 2.07 5.77 -7.14
CA THR A 136 3.49 5.41 -7.26
C THR A 136 3.68 3.93 -7.61
N HIS A 137 3.27 3.51 -8.81
CA HIS A 137 3.60 2.17 -9.28
C HIS A 137 5.11 1.97 -9.42
N ALA A 138 5.61 0.91 -8.81
CA ALA A 138 7.04 0.63 -8.76
C ALA A 138 7.70 0.55 -10.14
N GLU A 139 6.97 0.03 -11.12
CA GLU A 139 7.36 -0.10 -12.52
C GLU A 139 7.59 1.25 -13.20
N GLU A 140 6.91 2.29 -12.75
CA GLU A 140 7.09 3.65 -13.26
C GLU A 140 8.14 4.43 -12.48
N VAL A 141 8.14 4.28 -11.16
CA VAL A 141 9.13 4.93 -10.28
C VAL A 141 10.55 4.46 -10.60
N ILE A 142 10.76 3.16 -10.83
CA ILE A 142 12.07 2.61 -11.21
C ILE A 142 12.59 3.19 -12.53
N CYS A 143 11.68 3.57 -13.43
CA CYS A 143 11.98 4.25 -14.69
C CYS A 143 12.19 5.77 -14.54
N ARG A 144 12.19 6.29 -13.32
CA ARG A 144 12.30 7.74 -13.03
C ARG A 144 11.20 8.58 -13.68
N LYS A 145 10.00 7.99 -13.91
CA LYS A 145 8.85 8.77 -14.37
C LYS A 145 8.36 9.70 -13.27
N PRO A 146 7.93 10.92 -13.60
CA PRO A 146 7.40 11.86 -12.61
C PRO A 146 6.31 11.22 -11.76
N SER A 147 6.54 11.18 -10.47
CA SER A 147 5.63 10.58 -9.47
C SER A 147 5.55 11.47 -8.25
N ALA A 148 4.45 11.37 -7.52
CA ALA A 148 4.28 12.11 -6.28
C ALA A 148 3.66 11.22 -5.19
N ALA A 149 4.04 11.49 -3.93
CA ALA A 149 3.53 10.80 -2.76
C ALA A 149 3.24 11.79 -1.62
N VAL A 150 2.43 11.36 -0.66
CA VAL A 150 2.25 12.04 0.62
C VAL A 150 2.96 11.27 1.71
N VAL A 151 3.66 11.99 2.56
CA VAL A 151 4.20 11.53 3.85
C VAL A 151 3.29 12.07 4.94
N ALA A 152 2.66 11.19 5.70
CA ALA A 152 1.79 11.60 6.79
C ALA A 152 2.32 11.15 8.16
N SER A 153 2.31 12.07 9.11
CA SER A 153 2.71 11.82 10.51
C SER A 153 1.99 12.80 11.42
N ALA A 154 1.63 12.36 12.64
CA ALA A 154 1.13 13.22 13.68
C ALA A 154 2.21 14.20 14.23
N ASP A 155 3.49 13.92 13.97
CA ASP A 155 4.61 14.81 14.29
C ASP A 155 5.10 15.51 13.01
N GLU A 156 4.96 16.83 12.95
CA GLU A 156 5.35 17.64 11.80
C GLU A 156 6.83 17.46 11.45
N GLY A 157 7.70 17.38 12.47
CA GLY A 157 9.14 17.20 12.25
C GLY A 157 9.45 15.89 11.54
N THR A 158 8.77 14.81 11.91
CA THR A 158 8.88 13.49 11.26
C THR A 158 8.34 13.52 9.83
N ALA A 159 7.21 14.20 9.60
CA ALA A 159 6.66 14.35 8.24
C ALA A 159 7.62 15.13 7.33
N LEU A 160 8.16 16.24 7.79
CA LEU A 160 9.13 17.05 7.05
C LEU A 160 10.42 16.28 6.78
N PHE A 161 10.93 15.54 7.77
CA PHE A 161 12.12 14.70 7.64
C PHE A 161 11.97 13.70 6.49
N PHE A 162 10.90 12.93 6.46
CA PHE A 162 10.70 11.94 5.40
C PHE A 162 10.30 12.58 4.06
N ARG A 163 9.61 13.71 4.05
CA ARG A 163 9.40 14.49 2.82
C ARG A 163 10.72 14.79 2.13
N ASP A 164 11.70 15.29 2.89
CA ASP A 164 12.99 15.72 2.36
C ASP A 164 13.88 14.50 2.02
N LEU A 165 13.77 13.42 2.79
CA LEU A 165 14.50 12.17 2.57
C LEU A 165 14.18 11.55 1.18
N PHE A 166 12.92 11.59 0.74
CA PHE A 166 12.50 11.00 -0.54
C PHE A 166 12.51 11.99 -1.72
N ALA A 167 12.73 13.28 -1.49
CA ALA A 167 12.61 14.29 -2.53
C ALA A 167 13.69 14.16 -3.61
N THR A 168 13.26 13.91 -4.86
CA THR A 168 14.13 13.89 -6.04
C THR A 168 13.50 14.70 -7.18
N ARG A 169 14.20 14.82 -8.33
CA ARG A 169 13.64 15.51 -9.51
C ARG A 169 12.40 14.80 -10.10
N PHE A 170 12.28 13.50 -9.90
CA PHE A 170 11.18 12.68 -10.45
C PHE A 170 10.23 12.15 -9.38
N PHE A 171 10.58 12.24 -8.10
CA PHE A 171 9.74 11.79 -6.99
C PHE A 171 9.48 12.95 -6.05
N ARG A 172 8.27 13.52 -6.12
CA ARG A 172 7.85 14.66 -5.32
C ARG A 172 7.07 14.21 -4.11
N THR A 173 7.42 14.72 -2.94
CA THR A 173 6.77 14.39 -1.67
C THR A 173 6.07 15.59 -1.08
N TYR A 174 4.89 15.36 -0.51
CA TYR A 174 4.07 16.33 0.22
C TYR A 174 3.87 15.82 1.65
N THR A 175 3.56 16.70 2.59
CA THR A 175 3.26 16.32 3.97
C THR A 175 1.76 16.35 4.26
N SER A 176 1.34 15.56 5.26
CA SER A 176 0.01 15.59 5.87
C SER A 176 0.15 15.30 7.36
N ASP A 177 -0.73 15.86 8.17
CA ASP A 177 -0.88 15.60 9.60
C ASP A 177 -1.96 14.56 9.92
N ASP A 178 -2.54 13.92 8.87
CA ASP A 178 -3.54 12.86 8.97
C ASP A 178 -2.99 11.48 8.53
N PRO A 179 -2.17 10.81 9.35
CA PRO A 179 -1.70 9.45 9.03
C PRO A 179 -2.84 8.43 8.99
N VAL A 180 -3.88 8.57 9.83
CA VAL A 180 -5.06 7.69 9.86
C VAL A 180 -5.76 7.68 8.52
N GLY A 181 -6.06 8.86 7.99
CA GLY A 181 -6.71 9.01 6.69
C GLY A 181 -5.87 8.42 5.56
N VAL A 182 -4.55 8.67 5.53
CA VAL A 182 -3.66 8.14 4.49
C VAL A 182 -3.56 6.61 4.55
N GLU A 183 -3.48 5.99 5.73
CA GLU A 183 -3.43 4.53 5.90
C GLU A 183 -4.73 3.85 5.46
N LEU A 184 -5.88 4.41 5.84
CA LEU A 184 -7.18 3.90 5.42
C LEU A 184 -7.37 4.04 3.91
N CYS A 185 -7.04 5.17 3.33
CA CYS A 185 -7.05 5.37 1.88
C CYS A 185 -6.25 4.28 1.15
N ALA A 186 -5.06 3.98 1.65
CA ALA A 186 -4.18 2.96 1.07
C ALA A 186 -4.76 1.53 1.15
N ALA A 187 -5.60 1.23 2.16
CA ALA A 187 -6.30 -0.05 2.27
C ALA A 187 -7.48 -0.12 1.29
N PHE A 188 -8.35 0.91 1.28
CA PHE A 188 -9.57 0.95 0.47
C PHE A 188 -9.31 0.84 -1.03
N LYS A 189 -8.34 1.59 -1.57
CA LYS A 189 -8.08 1.63 -3.01
C LYS A 189 -7.91 0.25 -3.65
N ASN A 190 -7.33 -0.69 -2.93
CA ASN A 190 -7.06 -2.03 -3.42
C ASN A 190 -8.36 -2.85 -3.58
N VAL A 191 -9.33 -2.65 -2.69
CA VAL A 191 -10.67 -3.26 -2.78
C VAL A 191 -11.44 -2.70 -3.97
N ILE A 192 -11.43 -1.37 -4.12
CA ILE A 192 -12.12 -0.70 -5.24
C ILE A 192 -11.51 -1.10 -6.59
N ALA A 193 -10.18 -1.31 -6.63
CA ALA A 193 -9.53 -1.79 -7.84
C ALA A 193 -9.99 -3.21 -8.23
N ILE A 194 -10.29 -4.09 -7.27
CA ILE A 194 -10.91 -5.40 -7.56
C ILE A 194 -12.31 -5.20 -8.14
N ALA A 195 -13.14 -4.32 -7.55
CA ALA A 195 -14.49 -4.03 -8.07
C ALA A 195 -14.45 -3.50 -9.52
N VAL A 196 -13.55 -2.58 -9.81
CA VAL A 196 -13.33 -2.07 -11.18
C VAL A 196 -12.86 -3.19 -12.12
N GLY A 197 -11.94 -4.04 -11.66
CA GLY A 197 -11.51 -5.21 -12.44
C GLY A 197 -12.66 -6.17 -12.75
N ILE A 198 -13.49 -6.50 -11.74
CA ILE A 198 -14.70 -7.32 -11.92
C ILE A 198 -15.63 -6.68 -12.97
N SER A 199 -15.85 -5.36 -12.90
CA SER A 199 -16.72 -4.67 -13.86
C SER A 199 -16.21 -4.75 -15.31
N TYR A 200 -14.91 -4.60 -15.52
CA TYR A 200 -14.31 -4.81 -16.85
C TYR A 200 -14.41 -6.27 -17.30
N GLY A 201 -14.18 -7.22 -16.40
CA GLY A 201 -14.36 -8.67 -16.70
C GLY A 201 -15.78 -9.03 -17.11
N MET A 202 -16.79 -8.31 -16.61
CA MET A 202 -18.20 -8.45 -17.01
C MET A 202 -18.54 -7.74 -18.33
N GLY A 203 -17.60 -7.00 -18.92
CA GLY A 203 -17.79 -6.24 -20.14
C GLY A 203 -18.38 -4.84 -19.94
N PHE A 204 -18.36 -4.32 -18.71
CA PHE A 204 -18.77 -2.93 -18.47
C PHE A 204 -17.66 -1.94 -18.87
N GLY A 205 -18.06 -0.70 -19.14
CA GLY A 205 -17.15 0.33 -19.64
C GLY A 205 -16.72 1.34 -18.58
N ASP A 206 -16.07 2.41 -19.10
CA ASP A 206 -15.43 3.45 -18.26
C ASP A 206 -16.41 4.23 -17.38
N ASN A 207 -17.68 4.38 -17.80
CA ASN A 207 -18.70 5.00 -16.94
C ASN A 207 -18.92 4.21 -15.65
N THR A 208 -18.95 2.87 -15.74
CA THR A 208 -19.06 1.99 -14.56
C THR A 208 -17.81 2.08 -13.70
N ALA A 209 -16.62 2.09 -14.31
CA ALA A 209 -15.37 2.25 -13.57
C ALA A 209 -15.33 3.59 -12.81
N ALA A 210 -15.71 4.69 -13.46
CA ALA A 210 -15.76 6.02 -12.86
C ALA A 210 -16.78 6.06 -11.69
N MET A 211 -17.97 5.47 -11.88
CA MET A 211 -18.99 5.34 -10.83
C MET A 211 -18.44 4.57 -9.62
N LEU A 212 -17.81 3.41 -9.83
CA LEU A 212 -17.24 2.59 -8.76
C LEU A 212 -16.12 3.34 -8.01
N ILE A 213 -15.24 4.05 -8.72
CA ILE A 213 -14.20 4.88 -8.10
C ILE A 213 -14.83 5.96 -7.23
N THR A 214 -15.82 6.70 -7.75
CA THR A 214 -16.49 7.78 -7.01
C THR A 214 -17.22 7.25 -5.78
N ARG A 215 -17.95 6.14 -5.91
CA ARG A 215 -18.65 5.53 -4.76
C ARG A 215 -17.68 4.93 -3.76
N GLY A 216 -16.56 4.36 -4.23
CA GLY A 216 -15.48 3.88 -3.38
C GLY A 216 -14.80 5.01 -2.59
N LEU A 217 -14.61 6.18 -3.19
CA LEU A 217 -14.13 7.38 -2.49
C LEU A 217 -15.11 7.83 -1.41
N ALA A 218 -16.42 7.74 -1.65
CA ALA A 218 -17.43 8.08 -0.65
C ALA A 218 -17.42 7.10 0.54
N GLU A 219 -17.26 5.78 0.31
CA GLU A 219 -17.10 4.79 1.39
C GLU A 219 -15.81 5.05 2.18
N MET A 220 -14.70 5.26 1.48
CA MET A 220 -13.40 5.60 2.06
C MET A 220 -13.51 6.83 2.97
N SER A 221 -14.15 7.90 2.50
CA SER A 221 -14.30 9.15 3.25
C SER A 221 -15.14 8.95 4.53
N ARG A 222 -16.23 8.19 4.46
CA ARG A 222 -17.02 7.87 5.66
C ARG A 222 -16.21 7.12 6.71
N MET A 223 -15.44 6.12 6.29
CA MET A 223 -14.60 5.35 7.20
C MET A 223 -13.46 6.20 7.77
N VAL A 224 -12.80 7.00 6.95
CA VAL A 224 -11.72 7.91 7.40
C VAL A 224 -12.23 8.85 8.48
N VAL A 225 -13.37 9.50 8.26
CA VAL A 225 -13.98 10.41 9.25
C VAL A 225 -14.40 9.67 10.53
N ALA A 226 -15.03 8.51 10.39
CA ALA A 226 -15.43 7.70 11.56
C ALA A 226 -14.24 7.21 12.39
N ALA A 227 -13.10 6.99 11.75
CA ALA A 227 -11.86 6.58 12.43
C ALA A 227 -11.04 7.77 12.97
N GLY A 228 -11.51 9.00 12.82
CA GLY A 228 -10.86 10.21 13.34
C GLY A 228 -9.89 10.89 12.36
N GLY A 229 -9.85 10.47 11.11
CA GLY A 229 -9.12 11.14 10.04
C GLY A 229 -9.95 12.24 9.34
N GLU A 230 -9.37 12.88 8.33
CA GLU A 230 -9.96 14.01 7.63
C GLU A 230 -10.54 13.61 6.26
N ALA A 231 -11.79 14.00 5.98
CA ALA A 231 -12.43 13.74 4.69
C ALA A 231 -11.60 14.27 3.50
N LEU A 232 -10.91 15.41 3.66
CA LEU A 232 -10.11 16.02 2.62
C LEU A 232 -8.89 15.17 2.23
N THR A 233 -8.35 14.36 3.14
CA THR A 233 -7.27 13.42 2.86
C THR A 233 -7.64 12.45 1.73
N CYS A 234 -8.91 12.07 1.63
CA CYS A 234 -9.39 11.19 0.57
C CYS A 234 -9.28 11.80 -0.83
N MET A 235 -9.26 13.13 -0.95
CA MET A 235 -9.11 13.84 -2.23
C MET A 235 -7.64 14.03 -2.64
N GLY A 236 -6.71 13.73 -1.75
CA GLY A 236 -5.27 13.90 -1.94
C GLY A 236 -4.61 12.76 -2.72
N LEU A 237 -3.26 12.82 -2.75
CA LEU A 237 -2.41 11.82 -3.43
C LEU A 237 -2.58 10.41 -2.84
N GLY A 238 -2.67 10.30 -1.51
CA GLY A 238 -2.86 9.01 -0.83
C GLY A 238 -4.27 8.42 -1.01
N GLY A 239 -5.27 9.28 -1.29
CA GLY A 239 -6.67 8.91 -1.54
C GLY A 239 -6.98 8.79 -3.03
N ALA A 240 -7.63 9.81 -3.60
CA ALA A 240 -8.09 9.84 -5.00
C ALA A 240 -6.95 9.56 -5.99
N GLY A 241 -5.76 10.13 -5.78
CA GLY A 241 -4.62 9.91 -6.66
C GLY A 241 -4.22 8.44 -6.77
N ASP A 242 -4.00 7.78 -5.62
CA ASP A 242 -3.60 6.37 -5.56
C ASP A 242 -4.77 5.43 -5.96
N MET A 243 -6.03 5.82 -5.67
CA MET A 243 -7.24 5.11 -6.10
C MET A 243 -7.33 5.08 -7.63
N VAL A 244 -7.24 6.23 -8.28
CA VAL A 244 -7.37 6.34 -9.74
C VAL A 244 -6.29 5.51 -10.44
N VAL A 245 -5.02 5.67 -10.06
CA VAL A 245 -3.94 4.90 -10.71
C VAL A 245 -4.09 3.41 -10.45
N THR A 246 -4.53 3.00 -9.25
CA THR A 246 -4.69 1.57 -8.92
C THR A 246 -5.86 0.94 -9.66
N CYS A 247 -6.95 1.68 -9.90
CA CYS A 247 -8.12 1.21 -10.64
C CYS A 247 -7.91 1.20 -12.15
N MET A 248 -7.16 2.17 -12.70
CA MET A 248 -7.03 2.34 -14.15
C MET A 248 -5.78 1.69 -14.74
N SER A 249 -4.73 1.46 -13.94
CA SER A 249 -3.48 0.91 -14.43
C SER A 249 -3.55 -0.59 -14.71
N GLN A 250 -2.94 -1.02 -15.83
CA GLN A 250 -2.73 -2.45 -16.12
C GLN A 250 -1.66 -3.09 -15.21
N HIS A 251 -0.84 -2.31 -14.52
CA HIS A 251 0.12 -2.80 -13.53
C HIS A 251 -0.57 -3.19 -12.21
N SER A 252 -1.82 -2.77 -11.99
CA SER A 252 -2.56 -3.10 -10.77
C SER A 252 -2.90 -4.59 -10.68
N ARG A 253 -2.30 -5.26 -9.71
CA ARG A 253 -2.57 -6.67 -9.40
C ARG A 253 -4.02 -6.91 -8.98
N ASN A 254 -4.57 -5.98 -8.21
CA ASN A 254 -5.95 -6.04 -7.72
C ASN A 254 -6.96 -5.93 -8.87
N ARG A 255 -6.78 -4.95 -9.77
CA ARG A 255 -7.60 -4.81 -10.97
C ARG A 255 -7.50 -6.06 -11.86
N ARG A 256 -6.28 -6.51 -12.16
CA ARG A 256 -6.05 -7.72 -12.98
C ARG A 256 -6.68 -8.97 -12.38
N PHE A 257 -6.62 -9.13 -11.06
CA PHE A 257 -7.31 -10.21 -10.38
C PHE A 257 -8.82 -10.16 -10.64
N GLY A 258 -9.48 -9.01 -10.42
CA GLY A 258 -10.90 -8.85 -10.66
C GLY A 258 -11.31 -9.15 -12.11
N GLU A 259 -10.54 -8.68 -13.10
CA GLU A 259 -10.76 -8.98 -14.52
C GLU A 259 -10.67 -10.50 -14.80
N GLN A 260 -9.62 -11.17 -14.30
CA GLN A 260 -9.39 -12.59 -14.56
C GLN A 260 -10.32 -13.50 -13.76
N TYR A 261 -10.76 -13.07 -12.57
CA TYR A 261 -11.76 -13.76 -11.78
C TYR A 261 -13.04 -13.98 -12.61
N VAL A 262 -13.52 -12.94 -13.28
CA VAL A 262 -14.73 -13.01 -14.10
C VAL A 262 -14.45 -13.64 -15.48
N ALA A 263 -13.42 -13.17 -16.19
CA ALA A 263 -13.17 -13.56 -17.57
C ALA A 263 -12.69 -15.02 -17.72
N ARG A 264 -12.03 -15.57 -16.69
CA ARG A 264 -11.42 -16.91 -16.72
C ARG A 264 -11.89 -17.82 -15.58
N GLY A 265 -12.71 -17.35 -14.65
CA GLY A 265 -13.12 -18.09 -13.47
C GLY A 265 -11.98 -18.39 -12.49
N LEU A 266 -10.88 -17.59 -12.52
CA LEU A 266 -9.72 -17.79 -11.65
C LEU A 266 -10.06 -17.38 -10.23
N THR A 267 -9.97 -18.31 -9.29
CA THR A 267 -10.08 -18.02 -7.86
C THR A 267 -8.86 -17.22 -7.36
N LEU A 268 -8.93 -16.72 -6.12
CA LEU A 268 -7.79 -16.02 -5.48
C LEU A 268 -6.55 -16.94 -5.38
N ASP A 269 -6.77 -18.21 -5.05
CA ASP A 269 -5.70 -19.21 -4.93
C ASP A 269 -5.07 -19.53 -6.30
N ASP A 270 -5.88 -19.67 -7.35
CA ASP A 270 -5.40 -19.87 -8.72
C ASP A 270 -4.53 -18.68 -9.17
N PHE A 271 -5.03 -17.46 -8.96
CA PHE A 271 -4.31 -16.24 -9.35
C PHE A 271 -2.98 -16.11 -8.60
N THR A 272 -2.99 -16.35 -7.29
CA THR A 272 -1.80 -16.28 -6.44
C THR A 272 -0.76 -17.33 -6.82
N THR A 273 -1.21 -18.56 -7.11
CA THR A 273 -0.34 -19.67 -7.53
C THR A 273 0.28 -19.40 -8.90
N GLN A 274 -0.50 -18.90 -9.86
CA GLN A 274 0.00 -18.62 -11.22
C GLN A 274 0.92 -17.41 -11.30
N THR A 275 0.66 -16.39 -10.50
CA THR A 275 1.39 -15.12 -10.59
C THR A 275 2.43 -14.92 -9.50
N HIS A 276 2.39 -15.71 -8.43
CA HIS A 276 3.17 -15.52 -7.20
C HIS A 276 3.00 -14.12 -6.57
N MET A 277 1.85 -13.48 -6.84
CA MET A 277 1.55 -12.12 -6.38
C MET A 277 0.45 -12.13 -5.32
N VAL A 278 0.65 -11.35 -4.26
CA VAL A 278 -0.38 -11.12 -3.23
C VAL A 278 -1.42 -10.13 -3.75
N VAL A 279 -2.70 -10.47 -3.60
CA VAL A 279 -3.84 -9.59 -3.90
C VAL A 279 -4.26 -8.90 -2.60
N GLU A 280 -3.65 -7.75 -2.30
CA GLU A 280 -3.87 -7.03 -1.03
C GLU A 280 -5.33 -6.63 -0.81
N GLY A 281 -6.05 -6.30 -1.89
CA GLY A 281 -7.47 -5.95 -1.82
C GLY A 281 -8.37 -7.08 -1.35
N ALA A 282 -8.02 -8.33 -1.65
CA ALA A 282 -8.76 -9.50 -1.16
C ALA A 282 -8.63 -9.67 0.36
N ILE A 283 -7.47 -9.33 0.93
CA ILE A 283 -7.27 -9.32 2.38
C ILE A 283 -7.95 -8.09 2.98
N ALA A 284 -7.79 -6.92 2.33
CA ALA A 284 -8.32 -5.65 2.82
C ALA A 284 -9.85 -5.68 2.96
N CYS A 285 -10.61 -6.30 2.06
CA CYS A 285 -12.07 -6.34 2.22
C CYS A 285 -12.53 -7.11 3.47
N LYS A 286 -11.76 -8.08 3.98
CA LYS A 286 -12.02 -8.73 5.27
C LYS A 286 -11.68 -7.82 6.45
N THR A 287 -10.52 -7.17 6.40
CA THR A 287 -10.08 -6.31 7.50
C THR A 287 -10.91 -5.04 7.61
N LEU A 288 -11.38 -4.50 6.48
CA LEU A 288 -12.31 -3.37 6.46
C LEU A 288 -13.67 -3.73 7.05
N ALA A 289 -14.17 -4.96 6.89
CA ALA A 289 -15.38 -5.41 7.58
C ALA A 289 -15.25 -5.39 9.11
N THR A 290 -14.05 -5.66 9.64
CA THR A 290 -13.79 -5.49 11.09
C THR A 290 -13.88 -4.03 11.52
N LEU A 291 -13.41 -3.09 10.70
CA LEU A 291 -13.50 -1.66 10.97
C LEU A 291 -14.94 -1.15 10.78
N GLU A 292 -15.66 -1.65 9.77
CA GLU A 292 -17.08 -1.38 9.55
C GLU A 292 -17.89 -1.68 10.81
N ALA A 293 -17.72 -2.88 11.36
CA ALA A 293 -18.38 -3.28 12.60
C ALA A 293 -17.98 -2.42 13.81
N ARG A 294 -16.69 -2.03 13.90
CA ARG A 294 -16.16 -1.18 14.97
C ARG A 294 -16.71 0.23 14.96
N TYR A 295 -16.80 0.85 13.78
CA TYR A 295 -17.16 2.26 13.62
C TYR A 295 -18.62 2.47 13.21
N GLY A 296 -19.37 1.40 12.92
CA GLY A 296 -20.77 1.48 12.50
C GLY A 296 -20.96 2.16 11.13
N VAL A 297 -20.04 1.97 10.21
CA VAL A 297 -20.05 2.60 8.87
C VAL A 297 -20.52 1.59 7.83
N ASP A 298 -21.48 1.98 6.97
CA ASP A 298 -22.00 1.14 5.85
C ASP A 298 -21.01 1.18 4.66
N LEU A 299 -20.46 0.02 4.27
CA LEU A 299 -19.47 -0.16 3.20
C LEU A 299 -19.96 -1.10 2.08
N PRO A 300 -21.10 -0.80 1.42
CA PRO A 300 -21.77 -1.71 0.51
C PRO A 300 -20.91 -2.18 -0.68
N LEU A 301 -20.06 -1.35 -1.24
CA LEU A 301 -19.17 -1.74 -2.34
C LEU A 301 -18.06 -2.69 -1.84
N THR A 302 -17.48 -2.39 -0.68
CA THR A 302 -16.48 -3.23 -0.02
C THR A 302 -17.06 -4.61 0.33
N ASP A 303 -18.28 -4.66 0.87
CA ASP A 303 -19.00 -5.90 1.18
C ASP A 303 -19.33 -6.71 -0.07
N THR A 304 -19.72 -6.04 -1.15
CA THR A 304 -19.97 -6.69 -2.44
C THR A 304 -18.69 -7.38 -2.94
N VAL A 305 -17.52 -6.72 -2.86
CA VAL A 305 -16.25 -7.35 -3.24
C VAL A 305 -15.94 -8.53 -2.33
N ARG A 306 -16.16 -8.40 -1.02
CA ARG A 306 -15.94 -9.48 -0.05
C ARG A 306 -16.82 -10.71 -0.35
N SER A 307 -18.11 -10.52 -0.61
CA SER A 307 -19.02 -11.61 -0.91
C SER A 307 -18.65 -12.35 -2.20
N VAL A 308 -18.21 -11.62 -3.23
CA VAL A 308 -17.75 -12.25 -4.49
C VAL A 308 -16.45 -13.03 -4.26
N VAL A 309 -15.45 -12.44 -3.62
CA VAL A 309 -14.11 -13.03 -3.52
C VAL A 309 -14.04 -14.17 -2.51
N TRP A 310 -14.78 -14.09 -1.39
CA TRP A 310 -14.65 -15.02 -0.27
C TRP A 310 -15.86 -15.92 -0.05
N GLU A 311 -17.04 -15.48 -0.46
CA GLU A 311 -18.29 -16.22 -0.25
C GLU A 311 -18.78 -16.87 -1.56
N GLY A 312 -18.12 -16.57 -2.70
CA GLY A 312 -18.42 -17.16 -3.99
C GLY A 312 -19.74 -16.69 -4.62
N VAL A 313 -20.25 -15.52 -4.17
CA VAL A 313 -21.42 -14.90 -4.78
C VAL A 313 -21.15 -14.57 -6.24
N ASN A 314 -22.09 -14.88 -7.13
CA ASN A 314 -21.95 -14.60 -8.56
C ASN A 314 -21.77 -13.08 -8.77
N PRO A 315 -20.70 -12.62 -9.50
CA PRO A 315 -20.44 -11.21 -9.71
C PRO A 315 -21.61 -10.44 -10.32
N ARG A 316 -22.41 -11.04 -11.20
CA ARG A 316 -23.57 -10.39 -11.81
C ARG A 316 -24.72 -10.22 -10.82
N GLU A 317 -24.94 -11.19 -9.97
CA GLU A 317 -25.96 -11.14 -8.90
C GLU A 317 -25.56 -10.08 -7.85
N ALA A 318 -24.30 -10.06 -7.46
CA ALA A 318 -23.74 -9.09 -6.52
C ALA A 318 -23.84 -7.66 -7.07
N ALA A 319 -23.54 -7.45 -8.36
CA ALA A 319 -23.69 -6.14 -9.00
C ALA A 319 -25.15 -5.70 -9.09
N ALA A 320 -26.08 -6.62 -9.42
CA ALA A 320 -27.52 -6.33 -9.44
C ALA A 320 -28.03 -5.91 -8.05
N ALA A 321 -27.67 -6.66 -7.01
CA ALA A 321 -28.03 -6.34 -5.63
C ALA A 321 -27.50 -4.98 -5.17
N LEU A 322 -26.31 -4.58 -5.63
CA LEU A 322 -25.75 -3.25 -5.34
C LEU A 322 -26.52 -2.13 -6.06
N ILE A 323 -26.94 -2.35 -7.31
CA ILE A 323 -27.70 -1.38 -8.12
C ILE A 323 -29.13 -1.22 -7.59
N ASP A 324 -29.76 -2.30 -7.10
CA ASP A 324 -31.13 -2.31 -6.59
C ASP A 324 -31.27 -1.68 -5.19
N ARG A 325 -30.19 -1.18 -4.59
CA ARG A 325 -30.24 -0.47 -3.31
C ARG A 325 -31.11 0.80 -3.45
N PRO A 326 -31.82 1.21 -2.37
CA PRO A 326 -32.64 2.42 -2.38
C PRO A 326 -31.84 3.64 -2.83
N LEU A 327 -32.47 4.47 -3.67
CA LEU A 327 -31.88 5.74 -4.10
C LEU A 327 -31.67 6.66 -2.90
N LYS A 328 -30.52 7.30 -2.82
CA LYS A 328 -30.10 8.19 -1.75
C LYS A 328 -29.54 9.49 -2.31
N SER A 329 -29.41 10.51 -1.45
CA SER A 329 -28.60 11.68 -1.78
C SER A 329 -27.16 11.25 -2.08
N GLU A 330 -26.47 11.98 -2.95
CA GLU A 330 -25.08 11.68 -3.30
C GLU A 330 -24.14 11.75 -2.08
N PHE A 331 -24.35 12.77 -1.25
CA PHE A 331 -23.64 12.96 0.02
C PHE A 331 -24.64 12.76 1.18
N TYR A 332 -24.49 11.69 1.92
CA TYR A 332 -25.33 11.29 3.08
C TYR A 332 -24.46 10.73 4.21
#